data_9fa6546dbd6efbe02a52ef91b3b14e1e
#
_entry.id   9fa6546dbd6efbe02a52ef91b3b14e1e
#
_cell.length_a   1.000
_cell.length_b   1.000
_cell.length_c   1.000
_cell.angle_alpha   90.00
_cell.angle_beta   90.00
_cell.angle_gamma   90.00
#
_symmetry.space_group_name_H-M   'P 1'
#
loop_
_entity.id
_entity.type
_entity.pdbx_description
1 polymer ?
#
loop_
_entity_poly.entity_id
_entity_poly.type
_entity_poly.pdbx_seq_one_letter_code
_entity_poly.pdbx_strand_id
1 'polypeptide(L)'
;MNLMDVLSRKWVDSILDVTGGQQLRGKIKAEPVQGGVTLGTVHPYWTRRWGFQQGGCIHSGSHHFLTVFGPLDADCLIAPFTGDNPASVIALSMPGDAILSLGTSTTLLLSIPPSTKPPKRLTSSHLLSHPTEDGALIAMLCYKNGSLAREKVRDLYAQSSWDKYNELVERSPPGNNDTLGFYFPLPEIIPPNVQGEFFYDISDAGSPILKNDMPDEAHPRAILESQLLSIKTRILEILPEGAQPPHRLIITGGSSANQTILQFGADVFGMKTYVATRGKEAAAIGGAQLARYAWWKGRNGGNGTFEEMVSGDPETVRLVAEPRPEVFNVYEGLVEPYRACEGLIRAHASHGV
;
A
#
# COMPACT_ATOMS: atom_id res chain seq x y z
N MET A 1 -6.96 -10.77 6.71
CA MET A 1 -7.97 -11.12 7.75
C MET A 1 -7.27 -11.26 9.09
N ASN A 2 -7.78 -10.60 10.12
CA ASN A 2 -7.15 -10.58 11.45
C ASN A 2 -7.42 -11.85 12.30
N LEU A 3 -7.84 -12.94 11.66
CA LEU A 3 -8.19 -14.20 12.31
C LEU A 3 -7.07 -15.25 12.21
N MET A 4 -6.03 -14.95 11.44
CA MET A 4 -4.91 -15.83 11.18
C MET A 4 -3.64 -15.24 11.77
N ASP A 5 -2.80 -16.05 12.39
CA ASP A 5 -1.43 -15.66 12.71
C ASP A 5 -0.61 -15.62 11.44
N VAL A 6 -0.04 -14.46 11.14
CA VAL A 6 0.63 -14.19 9.86
C VAL A 6 1.96 -14.94 9.70
N LEU A 7 2.61 -15.30 10.80
CA LEU A 7 3.90 -16.01 10.79
C LEU A 7 3.70 -17.51 10.65
N SER A 8 2.78 -18.08 11.45
CA SER A 8 2.48 -19.53 11.40
C SER A 8 1.51 -19.89 10.30
N ARG A 9 0.75 -18.90 9.74
CA ARG A 9 -0.33 -19.06 8.76
C ARG A 9 -1.44 -20.00 9.20
N LYS A 10 -1.68 -20.06 10.49
CA LYS A 10 -2.75 -20.84 11.09
C LYS A 10 -3.83 -19.95 11.62
N TRP A 11 -5.05 -20.47 11.65
CA TRP A 11 -6.13 -19.80 12.34
C TRP A 11 -5.83 -19.68 13.83
N VAL A 12 -6.20 -18.56 14.43
CA VAL A 12 -6.09 -18.31 15.86
C VAL A 12 -7.44 -18.63 16.51
N ASP A 13 -7.58 -19.82 17.09
CA ASP A 13 -8.84 -20.32 17.61
C ASP A 13 -9.46 -19.38 18.65
N SER A 14 -8.67 -18.78 19.53
CA SER A 14 -9.18 -17.80 20.51
C SER A 14 -9.80 -16.55 19.85
N ILE A 15 -9.27 -16.09 18.71
CA ILE A 15 -9.84 -14.96 17.97
C ILE A 15 -11.09 -15.40 17.22
N LEU A 16 -11.09 -16.61 16.65
CA LEU A 16 -12.28 -17.18 15.99
C LEU A 16 -13.43 -17.32 16.97
N ASP A 17 -13.16 -17.80 18.19
CA ASP A 17 -14.17 -17.98 19.24
C ASP A 17 -14.79 -16.64 19.66
N VAL A 18 -13.98 -15.60 19.83
CA VAL A 18 -14.49 -14.24 20.16
C VAL A 18 -15.31 -13.66 19.00
N THR A 19 -14.94 -13.95 17.74
CA THR A 19 -15.55 -13.37 16.55
C THR A 19 -16.88 -14.06 16.17
N GLY A 20 -16.95 -15.36 16.28
CA GLY A 20 -18.10 -16.14 15.80
C GLY A 20 -18.40 -17.41 16.58
N GLY A 21 -17.80 -17.58 17.75
CA GLY A 21 -17.95 -18.74 18.61
C GLY A 21 -17.40 -20.05 18.02
N GLN A 22 -17.51 -21.14 18.76
CA GLN A 22 -17.01 -22.46 18.35
C GLN A 22 -17.57 -22.93 16.98
N GLN A 23 -18.75 -22.46 16.60
CA GLN A 23 -19.33 -22.80 15.30
C GLN A 23 -18.54 -22.22 14.11
N LEU A 24 -17.85 -21.09 14.29
CA LEU A 24 -17.07 -20.47 13.20
C LEU A 24 -15.91 -21.38 12.79
N ARG A 25 -15.19 -21.96 13.76
CA ARG A 25 -14.10 -22.92 13.46
C ARG A 25 -14.60 -24.16 12.71
N GLY A 26 -15.78 -24.63 13.06
CA GLY A 26 -16.43 -25.76 12.36
C GLY A 26 -16.82 -25.45 10.90
N LYS A 27 -17.07 -24.17 10.57
CA LYS A 27 -17.33 -23.72 9.18
C LYS A 27 -16.03 -23.48 8.42
N ILE A 28 -14.99 -22.98 9.06
CA ILE A 28 -13.65 -22.77 8.49
C ILE A 28 -12.81 -24.04 8.74
N LYS A 29 -13.07 -25.08 7.96
CA LYS A 29 -12.51 -26.42 8.23
C LYS A 29 -11.02 -26.52 7.93
N ALA A 30 -10.53 -25.83 6.89
CA ALA A 30 -9.16 -25.90 6.42
C ALA A 30 -8.32 -24.72 6.93
N GLU A 31 -7.04 -24.94 7.14
CA GLU A 31 -6.07 -23.87 7.35
C GLU A 31 -5.91 -23.04 6.07
N PRO A 32 -5.49 -21.74 6.19
CA PRO A 32 -5.16 -20.94 5.02
C PRO A 32 -4.07 -21.58 4.17
N VAL A 33 -4.19 -21.49 2.86
CA VAL A 33 -3.22 -22.06 1.93
C VAL A 33 -2.50 -20.97 1.15
N GLN A 34 -1.24 -21.25 0.78
CA GLN A 34 -0.44 -20.39 -0.07
C GLN A 34 -1.01 -20.38 -1.50
N GLY A 35 -0.76 -19.32 -2.26
CA GLY A 35 -1.01 -19.28 -3.70
C GLY A 35 -0.19 -20.33 -4.47
N GLY A 36 -0.57 -20.59 -5.72
CA GLY A 36 0.10 -21.58 -6.55
C GLY A 36 -0.34 -23.03 -6.29
N VAL A 37 -1.43 -23.24 -5.54
CA VAL A 37 -2.06 -24.56 -5.35
C VAL A 37 -3.46 -24.56 -5.93
N THR A 38 -3.97 -25.76 -6.24
CA THR A 38 -5.35 -25.97 -6.69
C THR A 38 -6.19 -26.49 -5.53
N LEU A 39 -7.35 -25.88 -5.31
CA LEU A 39 -8.31 -26.29 -4.27
C LEU A 39 -9.28 -27.37 -4.73
N GLY A 40 -9.37 -27.59 -6.02
CA GLY A 40 -10.29 -28.53 -6.65
C GLY A 40 -10.85 -28.00 -7.96
N THR A 41 -11.96 -28.55 -8.37
CA THR A 41 -12.69 -28.18 -9.60
C THR A 41 -14.02 -27.51 -9.28
N VAL A 42 -14.59 -26.80 -10.25
CA VAL A 42 -15.88 -26.14 -10.13
C VAL A 42 -16.97 -27.13 -9.81
N HIS A 43 -17.72 -26.86 -8.76
CA HIS A 43 -18.83 -27.71 -8.34
C HIS A 43 -19.94 -27.75 -9.41
N PRO A 44 -20.55 -28.92 -9.69
CA PRO A 44 -21.60 -29.12 -10.73
C PRO A 44 -22.82 -28.16 -10.60
N TYR A 45 -23.07 -27.63 -9.42
CA TYR A 45 -24.09 -26.58 -9.23
C TYR A 45 -23.84 -25.36 -10.13
N TRP A 46 -22.61 -24.86 -10.18
CA TRP A 46 -22.25 -23.69 -10.96
C TRP A 46 -22.31 -23.96 -12.45
N THR A 47 -21.88 -25.14 -12.88
CA THR A 47 -21.99 -25.56 -14.31
C THR A 47 -23.42 -25.61 -14.76
N ARG A 48 -24.33 -26.20 -13.96
CA ARG A 48 -25.76 -26.25 -14.26
C ARG A 48 -26.47 -24.89 -14.19
N ARG A 49 -26.10 -24.08 -13.21
CA ARG A 49 -26.76 -22.77 -12.95
C ARG A 49 -26.38 -21.71 -13.97
N TRP A 50 -25.15 -21.69 -14.41
CA TRP A 50 -24.55 -20.59 -15.19
C TRP A 50 -24.02 -21.02 -16.54
N GLY A 51 -24.20 -22.27 -16.91
CA GLY A 51 -23.73 -22.81 -18.20
C GLY A 51 -22.21 -22.91 -18.34
N PHE A 52 -21.46 -22.92 -17.22
CA PHE A 52 -20.03 -23.16 -17.27
C PHE A 52 -19.81 -24.57 -17.81
N GLN A 53 -19.02 -24.69 -18.88
CA GLN A 53 -18.68 -25.99 -19.41
C GLN A 53 -17.85 -26.79 -18.40
N GLN A 54 -18.17 -28.05 -18.22
CA GLN A 54 -17.32 -28.97 -17.48
C GLN A 54 -15.99 -29.01 -18.21
N GLY A 55 -14.89 -28.58 -17.56
CA GLY A 55 -13.62 -28.38 -18.22
C GLY A 55 -13.30 -26.93 -18.68
N GLY A 56 -14.21 -25.98 -18.51
CA GLY A 56 -13.96 -24.55 -18.77
C GLY A 56 -13.39 -23.82 -17.57
N CYS A 57 -12.43 -22.92 -17.78
CA CYS A 57 -11.92 -22.05 -16.71
C CYS A 57 -12.96 -21.02 -16.28
N ILE A 58 -13.14 -20.81 -14.97
CA ILE A 58 -13.85 -19.64 -14.47
C ILE A 58 -12.95 -18.43 -14.64
N HIS A 59 -13.40 -17.47 -15.43
CA HIS A 59 -12.78 -16.17 -15.51
C HIS A 59 -13.45 -15.27 -14.49
N SER A 60 -12.70 -14.76 -13.52
CA SER A 60 -13.16 -13.67 -12.68
C SER A 60 -13.27 -12.42 -13.57
N GLY A 61 -14.48 -12.09 -13.93
CA GLY A 61 -15.02 -10.88 -14.53
C GLY A 61 -14.10 -9.83 -15.14
N SER A 62 -13.92 -9.90 -16.45
CA SER A 62 -14.11 -8.81 -17.40
C SER A 62 -13.93 -9.36 -18.82
N HIS A 63 -14.82 -8.97 -19.74
CA HIS A 63 -14.97 -9.53 -21.09
C HIS A 63 -13.77 -9.38 -22.05
N HIS A 64 -12.67 -8.78 -21.65
CA HIS A 64 -11.53 -8.49 -22.54
C HIS A 64 -10.31 -9.43 -22.39
N PHE A 65 -10.30 -10.36 -21.44
CA PHE A 65 -9.16 -11.28 -21.22
C PHE A 65 -9.39 -12.70 -21.77
N LEU A 66 -10.49 -12.92 -22.47
CA LEU A 66 -10.97 -14.26 -22.88
C LEU A 66 -10.27 -14.87 -24.10
N THR A 67 -9.38 -14.17 -24.78
CA THR A 67 -8.90 -14.58 -26.12
C THR A 67 -7.54 -15.26 -26.15
N VAL A 68 -6.86 -15.47 -25.02
CA VAL A 68 -5.46 -15.94 -25.01
C VAL A 68 -5.29 -17.42 -24.64
N PHE A 69 -6.31 -18.08 -24.08
CA PHE A 69 -6.18 -19.47 -23.66
C PHE A 69 -7.02 -20.41 -24.55
N GLY A 70 -6.34 -21.18 -25.38
CA GLY A 70 -6.95 -22.22 -26.22
C GLY A 70 -7.68 -23.30 -25.40
N PRO A 71 -8.36 -24.27 -26.08
CA PRO A 71 -9.14 -25.28 -25.40
C PRO A 71 -8.26 -26.10 -24.45
N LEU A 72 -8.60 -26.06 -23.17
CA LEU A 72 -7.93 -26.85 -22.14
C LEU A 72 -8.76 -28.12 -21.91
N ASP A 73 -8.15 -29.26 -22.09
CA ASP A 73 -8.70 -30.60 -21.82
C ASP A 73 -8.78 -30.92 -20.31
N ALA A 74 -8.86 -29.88 -19.45
CA ALA A 74 -8.86 -30.06 -18.00
C ALA A 74 -10.13 -29.47 -17.38
N ASP A 75 -10.59 -30.06 -16.30
CA ASP A 75 -11.66 -29.51 -15.45
C ASP A 75 -11.31 -28.09 -15.01
N CYS A 76 -12.31 -27.21 -14.91
CA CYS A 76 -12.11 -25.85 -14.44
C CYS A 76 -11.60 -25.85 -12.99
N LEU A 77 -10.38 -25.37 -12.80
CA LEU A 77 -9.69 -25.38 -11.52
C LEU A 77 -10.07 -24.18 -10.67
N ILE A 78 -10.15 -24.40 -9.37
CA ILE A 78 -10.32 -23.33 -8.37
C ILE A 78 -8.97 -23.10 -7.69
N ALA A 79 -8.47 -21.89 -7.78
CA ALA A 79 -7.29 -21.43 -7.05
C ALA A 79 -7.71 -20.62 -5.80
N PRO A 80 -6.88 -20.60 -4.73
CA PRO A 80 -7.12 -19.74 -3.59
C PRO A 80 -7.02 -18.27 -4.02
N PHE A 81 -7.93 -17.45 -3.49
CA PHE A 81 -7.92 -16.01 -3.64
C PHE A 81 -7.45 -15.36 -2.34
N THR A 82 -7.00 -14.12 -2.42
CA THR A 82 -6.60 -13.29 -1.27
C THR A 82 -7.43 -12.00 -1.21
N GLY A 83 -7.17 -11.11 -0.27
CA GLY A 83 -7.78 -9.78 -0.23
C GLY A 83 -7.33 -8.89 -1.40
N ASP A 84 -8.03 -7.77 -1.61
CA ASP A 84 -7.76 -6.80 -2.69
C ASP A 84 -6.36 -6.18 -2.61
N ASN A 85 -5.90 -5.84 -1.39
CA ASN A 85 -4.57 -5.26 -1.20
C ASN A 85 -3.43 -6.24 -1.53
N PRO A 86 -3.38 -7.47 -0.99
CA PRO A 86 -2.39 -8.46 -1.43
C PRO A 86 -2.50 -8.82 -2.93
N ALA A 87 -3.71 -8.88 -3.49
CA ALA A 87 -3.89 -9.08 -4.91
C ALA A 87 -3.29 -7.93 -5.73
N SER A 88 -3.45 -6.69 -5.29
CA SER A 88 -2.83 -5.52 -5.93
C SER A 88 -1.30 -5.57 -5.88
N VAL A 89 -0.73 -6.08 -4.78
CA VAL A 89 0.73 -6.33 -4.69
C VAL A 89 1.17 -7.31 -5.77
N ILE A 90 0.46 -8.42 -5.94
CA ILE A 90 0.77 -9.43 -6.98
C ILE A 90 0.71 -8.84 -8.40
N ALA A 91 -0.21 -7.91 -8.66
CA ALA A 91 -0.38 -7.30 -9.98
C ALA A 91 0.67 -6.24 -10.32
N LEU A 92 1.19 -5.52 -9.33
CA LEU A 92 1.91 -4.27 -9.55
C LEU A 92 3.36 -4.28 -9.08
N SER A 93 3.72 -5.16 -8.14
CA SER A 93 5.02 -5.09 -7.47
C SER A 93 5.84 -6.35 -7.62
N MET A 94 7.14 -6.15 -7.51
CA MET A 94 8.16 -7.20 -7.36
C MET A 94 8.75 -7.09 -5.95
N PRO A 95 9.49 -8.10 -5.47
CA PRO A 95 10.20 -7.99 -4.19
C PRO A 95 11.06 -6.73 -4.11
N GLY A 96 10.94 -6.00 -3.01
CA GLY A 96 11.65 -4.73 -2.80
C GLY A 96 10.93 -3.48 -3.34
N ASP A 97 9.68 -3.61 -3.80
CA ASP A 97 8.84 -2.48 -4.21
C ASP A 97 7.94 -2.00 -3.06
N ALA A 98 7.59 -0.72 -3.12
CA ALA A 98 6.52 -0.12 -2.33
C ALA A 98 5.41 0.39 -3.24
N ILE A 99 4.15 0.10 -2.91
CA ILE A 99 2.97 0.65 -3.61
C ILE A 99 2.34 1.71 -2.71
N LEU A 100 2.16 2.90 -3.26
CA LEU A 100 1.50 4.01 -2.59
C LEU A 100 0.22 4.39 -3.34
N SER A 101 -0.92 4.05 -2.75
CA SER A 101 -2.23 4.43 -3.29
C SER A 101 -2.64 5.79 -2.72
N LEU A 102 -2.65 6.82 -3.57
CA LEU A 102 -3.01 8.20 -3.24
C LEU A 102 -4.45 8.50 -3.68
N GLY A 103 -5.41 7.90 -2.98
CA GLY A 103 -6.85 8.11 -3.14
C GLY A 103 -7.42 9.06 -2.09
N THR A 104 -8.73 8.99 -1.83
CA THR A 104 -9.42 9.70 -0.73
C THR A 104 -8.73 9.41 0.60
N SER A 105 -8.44 8.14 0.88
CA SER A 105 -7.46 7.70 1.86
C SER A 105 -6.13 7.39 1.18
N THR A 106 -5.04 7.37 1.96
CA THR A 106 -3.72 6.95 1.47
C THR A 106 -3.39 5.59 2.05
N THR A 107 -2.95 4.66 1.21
CA THR A 107 -2.52 3.33 1.64
C THR A 107 -1.13 3.03 1.10
N LEU A 108 -0.21 2.65 2.00
CA LEU A 108 1.07 2.07 1.62
C LEU A 108 1.00 0.55 1.74
N LEU A 109 1.49 -0.16 0.72
CA LEU A 109 1.75 -1.60 0.74
C LEU A 109 3.24 -1.81 0.49
N LEU A 110 3.91 -2.47 1.44
CA LEU A 110 5.34 -2.70 1.41
C LEU A 110 5.60 -4.21 1.43
N SER A 111 6.20 -4.73 0.37
CA SER A 111 6.64 -6.12 0.32
C SER A 111 7.91 -6.30 1.16
N ILE A 112 7.82 -7.14 2.18
CA ILE A 112 8.92 -7.48 3.09
C ILE A 112 9.39 -8.88 2.72
N PRO A 113 10.63 -9.03 2.25
CA PRO A 113 11.17 -10.35 1.90
C PRO A 113 11.27 -11.26 3.12
N PRO A 114 11.39 -12.58 2.92
CA PRO A 114 11.62 -13.52 4.00
C PRO A 114 12.82 -13.11 4.84
N SER A 115 12.65 -13.10 6.15
CA SER A 115 13.70 -12.71 7.10
C SER A 115 13.68 -13.63 8.32
N THR A 116 14.87 -13.89 8.85
CA THR A 116 15.03 -14.60 10.14
C THR A 116 14.57 -13.77 11.33
N LYS A 117 14.56 -12.43 11.16
CA LYS A 117 14.03 -11.50 12.15
C LYS A 117 12.65 -11.02 11.71
N PRO A 118 11.58 -11.25 12.50
CA PRO A 118 10.27 -10.75 12.14
C PRO A 118 10.27 -9.20 12.10
N PRO A 119 9.42 -8.58 11.23
CA PRO A 119 9.25 -7.14 11.24
C PRO A 119 8.70 -6.67 12.59
N LYS A 120 8.99 -5.42 12.94
CA LYS A 120 8.43 -4.82 14.16
C LYS A 120 6.91 -4.75 14.05
N ARG A 121 6.22 -5.14 15.11
CA ARG A 121 4.77 -5.00 15.21
C ARG A 121 4.44 -3.58 15.66
N LEU A 122 3.87 -2.80 14.78
CA LEU A 122 3.36 -1.47 15.09
C LEU A 122 1.83 -1.54 15.24
N THR A 123 1.29 -0.83 16.22
CA THR A 123 -0.18 -0.73 16.40
C THR A 123 -0.87 -0.01 15.24
N SER A 124 -0.10 0.72 14.45
CA SER A 124 -0.56 1.50 13.29
C SER A 124 -0.41 0.77 11.96
N SER A 125 0.14 -0.45 11.93
CA SER A 125 0.35 -1.22 10.70
C SER A 125 -0.35 -2.57 10.75
N HIS A 126 -0.77 -3.07 9.57
CA HIS A 126 -1.21 -4.43 9.39
C HIS A 126 -0.12 -5.24 8.71
N LEU A 127 0.08 -6.48 9.15
CA LEU A 127 0.94 -7.43 8.47
C LEU A 127 0.07 -8.52 7.83
N LEU A 128 0.32 -8.77 6.56
CA LEU A 128 -0.38 -9.75 5.74
C LEU A 128 0.64 -10.76 5.20
N SER A 129 0.24 -12.02 5.05
CA SER A 129 1.07 -13.01 4.36
C SER A 129 1.16 -12.69 2.88
N HIS A 130 2.36 -12.79 2.29
CA HIS A 130 2.53 -12.65 0.84
C HIS A 130 1.89 -13.84 0.12
N PRO A 131 1.06 -13.62 -0.92
CA PRO A 131 0.28 -14.71 -1.52
C PRO A 131 1.10 -15.76 -2.25
N THR A 132 2.26 -15.42 -2.80
CA THR A 132 3.05 -16.29 -3.68
C THR A 132 4.42 -16.65 -3.12
N GLU A 133 4.95 -15.87 -2.19
CA GLU A 133 6.30 -16.05 -1.64
C GLU A 133 6.23 -16.54 -0.19
N ASP A 134 6.86 -17.68 0.08
CA ASP A 134 6.87 -18.29 1.41
C ASP A 134 7.74 -17.49 2.38
N GLY A 135 7.21 -17.21 3.58
CA GLY A 135 7.90 -16.40 4.59
C GLY A 135 7.93 -14.90 4.33
N ALA A 136 7.56 -14.44 3.14
CA ALA A 136 7.41 -13.02 2.86
C ALA A 136 6.12 -12.44 3.43
N LEU A 137 6.15 -11.17 3.76
CA LEU A 137 5.03 -10.43 4.33
C LEU A 137 4.73 -9.18 3.52
N ILE A 138 3.52 -8.67 3.68
CA ILE A 138 3.12 -7.34 3.19
C ILE A 138 2.76 -6.50 4.41
N ALA A 139 3.48 -5.40 4.63
CA ALA A 139 3.05 -4.39 5.59
C ALA A 139 2.09 -3.41 4.91
N MET A 140 1.00 -3.10 5.59
CA MET A 140 0.00 -2.13 5.13
C MET A 140 -0.14 -1.02 6.16
N LEU A 141 0.01 0.24 5.70
CA LEU A 141 -0.35 1.44 6.44
C LEU A 141 -1.55 2.08 5.78
N CYS A 142 -2.48 2.57 6.57
CA CYS A 142 -3.66 3.26 6.08
C CYS A 142 -3.82 4.61 6.79
N TYR A 143 -4.00 5.66 6.01
CA TYR A 143 -4.23 7.03 6.44
C TYR A 143 -5.58 7.52 5.95
N LYS A 144 -6.39 8.03 6.84
CA LYS A 144 -7.75 8.48 6.53
C LYS A 144 -7.76 9.79 5.75
N ASN A 145 -6.89 10.74 6.13
CA ASN A 145 -6.81 12.05 5.52
C ASN A 145 -5.81 12.05 4.36
N GLY A 146 -6.14 11.36 3.26
CA GLY A 146 -5.36 11.33 2.04
C GLY A 146 -5.62 12.55 1.14
N SER A 147 -6.26 12.35 -0.03
CA SER A 147 -6.59 13.46 -0.93
C SER A 147 -7.57 14.45 -0.31
N LEU A 148 -8.45 14.01 0.59
CA LEU A 148 -9.37 14.89 1.30
C LEU A 148 -8.66 16.10 1.94
N ALA A 149 -7.54 15.87 2.63
CA ALA A 149 -6.78 16.94 3.23
C ALA A 149 -6.06 17.80 2.18
N ARG A 150 -5.50 17.19 1.12
CA ARG A 150 -4.87 17.93 0.01
C ARG A 150 -5.89 18.79 -0.75
N GLU A 151 -7.10 18.28 -0.99
CA GLU A 151 -8.19 19.02 -1.61
C GLU A 151 -8.61 20.22 -0.75
N LYS A 152 -8.73 20.03 0.56
CA LYS A 152 -9.01 21.14 1.48
C LYS A 152 -7.94 22.22 1.40
N VAL A 153 -6.66 21.87 1.42
CA VAL A 153 -5.55 22.82 1.28
C VAL A 153 -5.56 23.50 -0.09
N ARG A 154 -5.80 22.76 -1.19
CA ARG A 154 -5.98 23.33 -2.53
C ARG A 154 -7.10 24.38 -2.55
N ASP A 155 -8.25 24.04 -1.95
CA ASP A 155 -9.42 24.91 -2.00
C ASP A 155 -9.23 26.19 -1.18
N LEU A 156 -8.56 26.09 -0.04
CA LEU A 156 -8.30 27.24 0.84
C LEU A 156 -7.17 28.14 0.32
N TYR A 157 -6.05 27.56 -0.12
CA TYR A 157 -4.81 28.31 -0.36
C TYR A 157 -4.36 28.34 -1.83
N ALA A 158 -5.02 27.59 -2.73
CA ALA A 158 -4.67 27.51 -4.14
C ALA A 158 -5.87 27.74 -5.08
N GLN A 159 -6.88 28.51 -4.62
CA GLN A 159 -8.03 28.94 -5.43
C GLN A 159 -8.79 27.76 -6.07
N SER A 160 -8.88 26.62 -5.38
CA SER A 160 -9.47 25.36 -5.88
C SER A 160 -8.83 24.83 -7.17
N SER A 161 -7.60 25.25 -7.50
CA SER A 161 -6.88 24.87 -8.71
C SER A 161 -5.68 23.99 -8.40
N TRP A 162 -5.60 22.80 -9.05
CA TRP A 162 -4.42 21.94 -8.96
C TRP A 162 -3.18 22.55 -9.62
N ASP A 163 -3.35 23.35 -10.68
CA ASP A 163 -2.23 24.04 -11.34
C ASP A 163 -1.63 25.08 -10.40
N LYS A 164 -2.48 25.86 -9.71
CA LYS A 164 -2.01 26.82 -8.71
C LYS A 164 -1.39 26.13 -7.50
N TYR A 165 -1.97 25.02 -7.07
CA TYR A 165 -1.40 24.18 -6.00
C TYR A 165 0.02 23.72 -6.37
N ASN A 166 0.20 23.17 -7.57
CA ASN A 166 1.49 22.70 -8.07
C ASN A 166 2.52 23.84 -8.15
N GLU A 167 2.11 25.00 -8.69
CA GLU A 167 2.97 26.21 -8.74
C GLU A 167 3.48 26.58 -7.33
N LEU A 168 2.59 26.62 -6.33
CA LEU A 168 2.98 26.95 -4.95
C LEU A 168 3.91 25.88 -4.34
N VAL A 169 3.66 24.60 -4.60
CA VAL A 169 4.57 23.51 -4.19
C VAL A 169 5.96 23.68 -4.80
N GLU A 170 6.06 24.03 -6.07
CA GLU A 170 7.34 24.17 -6.78
C GLU A 170 8.11 25.43 -6.37
N ARG A 171 7.40 26.51 -6.05
CA ARG A 171 8.01 27.77 -5.60
C ARG A 171 8.56 27.71 -4.18
N SER A 172 7.95 26.93 -3.30
CA SER A 172 8.43 26.76 -1.94
C SER A 172 9.64 25.81 -1.94
N PRO A 173 10.70 26.10 -1.20
CA PRO A 173 11.89 25.23 -1.15
C PRO A 173 11.58 23.90 -0.41
N PRO A 174 12.34 22.82 -0.68
CA PRO A 174 12.29 21.61 0.12
C PRO A 174 12.55 21.91 1.60
N GLY A 175 11.70 21.33 2.49
CA GLY A 175 11.71 21.65 3.92
C GLY A 175 10.92 22.89 4.30
N ASN A 176 10.27 23.53 3.31
CA ASN A 176 9.28 24.60 3.51
C ASN A 176 9.76 25.73 4.46
N ASN A 177 11.02 26.16 4.30
CA ASN A 177 11.67 27.14 5.18
C ASN A 177 11.58 26.76 6.67
N ASP A 178 11.99 25.54 6.99
CA ASP A 178 12.00 24.98 8.34
C ASP A 178 10.62 25.01 9.04
N THR A 179 9.54 24.88 8.28
CA THR A 179 8.18 24.84 8.80
C THR A 179 7.45 23.56 8.40
N LEU A 180 6.95 22.81 9.37
CA LEU A 180 6.11 21.62 9.16
C LEU A 180 4.65 21.93 9.47
N GLY A 181 3.74 21.51 8.58
CA GLY A 181 2.30 21.62 8.74
C GLY A 181 1.60 20.27 8.70
N PHE A 182 0.73 20.01 9.65
CA PHE A 182 -0.04 18.78 9.80
C PHE A 182 -1.53 19.08 9.66
N TYR A 183 -2.23 18.27 8.86
CA TYR A 183 -3.62 18.54 8.47
C TYR A 183 -4.48 17.28 8.62
N PHE A 184 -5.34 17.28 9.62
CA PHE A 184 -6.24 16.17 9.92
C PHE A 184 -7.70 16.67 9.96
N PRO A 185 -8.34 16.88 8.78
CA PRO A 185 -9.76 17.28 8.74
C PRO A 185 -10.70 16.30 9.46
N LEU A 186 -10.36 15.01 9.44
CA LEU A 186 -11.06 13.95 10.17
C LEU A 186 -10.12 13.32 11.21
N PRO A 187 -10.65 12.68 12.27
CA PRO A 187 -9.82 11.90 13.18
C PRO A 187 -8.99 10.87 12.41
N GLU A 188 -7.67 10.96 12.54
CA GLU A 188 -6.72 10.17 11.75
C GLU A 188 -6.52 8.77 12.34
N ILE A 189 -6.00 7.85 11.51
CA ILE A 189 -5.55 6.51 11.90
C ILE A 189 -4.09 6.56 12.34
N ILE A 190 -3.26 7.30 11.64
CA ILE A 190 -1.82 7.48 11.90
C ILE A 190 -1.45 8.96 11.84
N PRO A 191 -1.23 9.61 12.99
CA PRO A 191 -1.35 9.14 14.38
C PRO A 191 -2.81 8.95 14.82
N PRO A 192 -3.08 8.01 15.75
CA PRO A 192 -4.45 7.63 16.07
C PRO A 192 -5.24 8.74 16.76
N ASN A 193 -6.48 8.96 16.29
CA ASN A 193 -7.47 9.87 16.85
C ASN A 193 -7.09 11.35 16.86
N VAL A 194 -6.01 11.75 16.18
CA VAL A 194 -5.64 13.16 16.03
C VAL A 194 -6.55 13.83 15.01
N GLN A 195 -7.06 15.01 15.33
CA GLN A 195 -7.85 15.88 14.46
C GLN A 195 -7.42 17.34 14.65
N GLY A 196 -7.42 18.13 13.57
CA GLY A 196 -7.03 19.54 13.58
C GLY A 196 -5.87 19.85 12.65
N GLU A 197 -5.38 21.06 12.77
CA GLU A 197 -4.22 21.54 12.02
C GLU A 197 -3.16 22.00 13.02
N PHE A 198 -1.89 21.66 12.76
CA PHE A 198 -0.78 21.97 13.65
C PHE A 198 0.40 22.44 12.80
N PHE A 199 1.05 23.52 13.22
CA PHE A 199 2.17 24.11 12.51
C PHE A 199 3.36 24.25 13.45
N TYR A 200 4.54 23.86 12.99
CA TYR A 200 5.75 23.90 13.80
C TYR A 200 6.90 24.56 13.04
N ASP A 201 7.59 25.45 13.73
CA ASP A 201 8.92 25.95 13.34
C ASP A 201 9.96 24.94 13.83
N ILE A 202 10.81 24.47 12.94
CA ILE A 202 11.85 23.47 13.20
C ILE A 202 13.26 24.04 12.93
N SER A 203 13.39 25.36 12.80
CA SER A 203 14.68 26.03 12.55
C SER A 203 15.68 25.88 13.70
N ASP A 204 15.19 25.69 14.93
CA ASP A 204 16.03 25.37 16.09
C ASP A 204 16.17 23.85 16.25
N ALA A 205 17.39 23.34 16.13
CA ALA A 205 17.70 21.92 16.24
C ALA A 205 17.32 21.27 17.58
N GLY A 206 16.90 22.06 18.57
CA GLY A 206 16.60 21.57 19.92
C GLY A 206 15.16 21.14 20.16
N SER A 207 14.16 21.87 19.67
CA SER A 207 12.76 21.57 19.94
C SER A 207 11.83 22.30 18.96
N PRO A 208 10.88 21.59 18.32
CA PRO A 208 9.86 22.23 17.49
C PRO A 208 9.03 23.25 18.27
N ILE A 209 8.81 24.42 17.70
CA ILE A 209 8.02 25.50 18.29
C ILE A 209 6.65 25.54 17.61
N LEU A 210 5.58 25.34 18.38
CA LEU A 210 4.22 25.44 17.87
C LEU A 210 3.92 26.88 17.42
N LYS A 211 3.40 27.01 16.20
CA LYS A 211 2.93 28.27 15.60
C LYS A 211 1.42 28.27 15.49
N ASN A 212 0.82 29.45 15.50
CA ASN A 212 -0.61 29.58 15.29
C ASN A 212 -1.00 29.47 13.80
N ASP A 213 -0.08 29.82 12.91
CA ASP A 213 -0.29 29.86 11.46
C ASP A 213 1.03 29.86 10.70
N MET A 214 0.96 29.72 9.36
CA MET A 214 2.06 29.87 8.42
C MET A 214 1.59 30.66 7.17
N PRO A 215 2.48 31.17 6.33
CA PRO A 215 2.10 31.85 5.08
C PRO A 215 1.23 30.98 4.17
N ASP A 216 0.18 31.56 3.58
CA ASP A 216 -0.78 30.85 2.72
C ASP A 216 -0.11 30.03 1.62
N GLU A 217 0.94 30.57 1.01
CA GLU A 217 1.70 29.92 -0.05
C GLU A 217 2.50 28.69 0.40
N ALA A 218 2.75 28.54 1.69
CA ALA A 218 3.51 27.43 2.26
C ALA A 218 2.67 26.17 2.47
N HIS A 219 1.35 26.29 2.64
CA HIS A 219 0.46 25.17 2.96
C HIS A 219 0.47 24.04 1.92
N PRO A 220 0.50 24.30 0.59
CA PRO A 220 0.50 23.22 -0.42
C PRO A 220 1.72 22.30 -0.33
N ARG A 221 2.90 22.84 -0.01
CA ARG A 221 4.10 22.04 0.23
C ARG A 221 4.04 21.33 1.57
N ALA A 222 3.66 22.05 2.62
CA ALA A 222 3.61 21.52 3.98
C ALA A 222 2.76 20.26 4.11
N ILE A 223 1.58 20.21 3.45
CA ILE A 223 0.74 19.01 3.51
C ILE A 223 1.36 17.82 2.78
N LEU A 224 2.03 18.02 1.65
CA LEU A 224 2.74 16.94 0.96
C LEU A 224 3.90 16.42 1.82
N GLU A 225 4.69 17.32 2.39
CA GLU A 225 5.79 16.97 3.28
C GLU A 225 5.30 16.15 4.46
N SER A 226 4.29 16.63 5.19
CA SER A 226 3.80 15.92 6.37
C SER A 226 3.22 14.54 6.06
N GLN A 227 2.46 14.40 4.97
CA GLN A 227 1.88 13.12 4.59
C GLN A 227 2.94 12.10 4.17
N LEU A 228 3.93 12.51 3.35
CA LEU A 228 4.95 11.59 2.86
C LEU A 228 6.04 11.32 3.90
N LEU A 229 6.40 12.28 4.75
CA LEU A 229 7.30 12.06 5.88
C LEU A 229 6.69 11.11 6.92
N SER A 230 5.37 11.20 7.17
CA SER A 230 4.67 10.21 8.00
C SER A 230 4.87 8.79 7.49
N ILE A 231 4.72 8.58 6.20
CA ILE A 231 4.91 7.26 5.58
C ILE A 231 6.38 6.83 5.64
N LYS A 232 7.31 7.73 5.31
CA LYS A 232 8.76 7.48 5.33
C LYS A 232 9.23 7.01 6.71
N THR A 233 8.82 7.69 7.78
CA THR A 233 9.19 7.30 9.15
C THR A 233 8.71 5.90 9.50
N ARG A 234 7.52 5.49 9.04
CA ARG A 234 6.96 4.15 9.30
C ARG A 234 7.63 3.06 8.48
N ILE A 235 8.01 3.33 7.23
CA ILE A 235 8.79 2.37 6.43
C ILE A 235 10.07 2.01 7.18
N LEU A 236 10.80 3.01 7.67
CA LEU A 236 12.05 2.80 8.43
C LEU A 236 11.84 2.01 9.74
N GLU A 237 10.67 2.14 10.37
CA GLU A 237 10.33 1.41 11.58
C GLU A 237 9.88 -0.04 11.33
N ILE A 238 9.18 -0.28 10.22
CA ILE A 238 8.60 -1.60 9.90
C ILE A 238 9.65 -2.56 9.38
N LEU A 239 10.59 -2.07 8.59
CA LEU A 239 11.61 -2.92 7.98
C LEU A 239 12.42 -3.67 9.04
N PRO A 240 12.67 -4.99 8.86
CA PRO A 240 13.57 -5.73 9.72
C PRO A 240 14.97 -5.10 9.72
N GLU A 241 15.67 -5.25 10.83
CA GLU A 241 17.05 -4.80 10.94
C GLU A 241 17.94 -5.46 9.87
N GLY A 242 18.64 -4.65 9.08
CA GLY A 242 19.49 -5.10 7.98
C GLY A 242 18.73 -5.40 6.68
N ALA A 243 17.41 -5.21 6.64
CA ALA A 243 16.67 -5.32 5.40
C ALA A 243 17.06 -4.20 4.43
N GLN A 244 17.16 -4.53 3.15
CA GLN A 244 17.37 -3.52 2.11
C GLN A 244 16.13 -2.62 2.03
N PRO A 245 16.30 -1.29 1.94
CA PRO A 245 15.19 -0.39 1.73
C PRO A 245 14.54 -0.65 0.36
N PRO A 246 13.24 -0.34 0.21
CA PRO A 246 12.60 -0.41 -1.09
C PRO A 246 13.33 0.49 -2.10
N HIS A 247 13.38 0.03 -3.36
CA HIS A 247 14.11 0.75 -4.42
C HIS A 247 13.18 1.35 -5.49
N ARG A 248 11.93 0.88 -5.56
CA ARG A 248 10.90 1.42 -6.47
C ARG A 248 9.65 1.80 -5.70
N LEU A 249 9.09 2.94 -6.06
CA LEU A 249 7.80 3.43 -5.57
C LEU A 249 6.79 3.38 -6.71
N ILE A 250 5.71 2.64 -6.54
CA ILE A 250 4.63 2.55 -7.51
C ILE A 250 3.45 3.36 -6.97
N ILE A 251 3.13 4.48 -7.61
CA ILE A 251 2.03 5.35 -7.22
C ILE A 251 0.77 5.02 -8.02
N THR A 252 -0.35 4.86 -7.30
CA THR A 252 -1.68 4.62 -7.85
C THR A 252 -2.70 5.60 -7.26
N GLY A 253 -3.96 5.51 -7.68
CA GLY A 253 -5.02 6.39 -7.22
C GLY A 253 -5.10 7.70 -8.00
N GLY A 254 -6.02 8.59 -7.60
CA GLY A 254 -6.31 9.83 -8.35
C GLY A 254 -5.12 10.76 -8.50
N SER A 255 -4.28 10.87 -7.47
CA SER A 255 -3.11 11.74 -7.50
C SER A 255 -1.96 11.23 -8.38
N SER A 256 -2.03 10.00 -8.90
CA SER A 256 -1.03 9.47 -9.85
C SER A 256 -1.03 10.19 -11.21
N ALA A 257 -1.99 11.06 -11.47
CA ALA A 257 -2.02 11.93 -12.65
C ALA A 257 -1.27 13.27 -12.43
N ASN A 258 -0.87 13.59 -11.20
CA ASN A 258 -0.22 14.86 -10.87
C ASN A 258 1.30 14.72 -10.84
N GLN A 259 1.99 15.29 -11.85
CA GLN A 259 3.44 15.15 -12.01
C GLN A 259 4.24 15.74 -10.83
N THR A 260 3.78 16.85 -10.25
CA THR A 260 4.41 17.48 -9.06
C THR A 260 4.39 16.52 -7.86
N ILE A 261 3.25 15.85 -7.63
CA ILE A 261 3.13 14.86 -6.55
C ILE A 261 3.99 13.62 -6.81
N LEU A 262 4.09 13.18 -8.07
CA LEU A 262 4.95 12.04 -8.44
C LEU A 262 6.43 12.34 -8.20
N GLN A 263 6.91 13.51 -8.63
CA GLN A 263 8.28 13.95 -8.37
C GLN A 263 8.54 14.13 -6.87
N PHE A 264 7.56 14.67 -6.15
CA PHE A 264 7.65 14.83 -4.70
C PHE A 264 7.81 13.48 -3.98
N GLY A 265 7.07 12.45 -4.42
CA GLY A 265 7.23 11.09 -3.92
C GLY A 265 8.63 10.53 -4.18
N ALA A 266 9.17 10.72 -5.40
CA ALA A 266 10.51 10.30 -5.72
C ALA A 266 11.56 10.93 -4.77
N ASP A 267 11.45 12.24 -4.56
CA ASP A 267 12.40 13.01 -3.75
C ASP A 267 12.34 12.66 -2.26
N VAL A 268 11.12 12.54 -1.71
CA VAL A 268 10.95 12.21 -0.28
C VAL A 268 11.45 10.81 0.04
N PHE A 269 11.15 9.83 -0.80
CA PHE A 269 11.51 8.43 -0.52
C PHE A 269 12.90 8.04 -1.05
N GLY A 270 13.50 8.84 -1.95
CA GLY A 270 14.75 8.49 -2.61
C GLY A 270 14.61 7.32 -3.58
N MET A 271 13.41 7.11 -4.14
CA MET A 271 13.08 5.96 -4.98
C MET A 271 12.68 6.39 -6.39
N LYS A 272 13.07 5.60 -7.39
CA LYS A 272 12.47 5.74 -8.72
C LYS A 272 10.97 5.52 -8.62
N THR A 273 10.19 6.47 -9.14
CA THR A 273 8.73 6.46 -9.03
C THR A 273 8.10 6.05 -10.34
N TYR A 274 7.16 5.12 -10.24
CA TYR A 274 6.43 4.54 -11.35
C TYR A 274 4.93 4.77 -11.17
N VAL A 275 4.18 4.75 -12.27
CA VAL A 275 2.72 4.68 -12.25
C VAL A 275 2.25 3.41 -12.90
N ALA A 276 1.21 2.81 -12.32
CA ALA A 276 0.59 1.61 -12.86
C ALA A 276 -0.25 1.97 -14.10
N THR A 277 -0.07 1.22 -15.19
CA THR A 277 -0.84 1.41 -16.44
C THR A 277 -2.31 1.01 -16.27
N ARG A 278 -2.60 0.08 -15.35
CA ARG A 278 -3.94 -0.45 -15.03
C ARG A 278 -4.20 -0.47 -13.52
N GLY A 279 -3.84 0.60 -12.82
CA GLY A 279 -3.93 0.66 -11.36
C GLY A 279 -5.34 0.45 -10.79
N LYS A 280 -6.39 0.85 -11.51
CA LYS A 280 -7.80 0.67 -11.07
C LYS A 280 -8.24 -0.80 -11.04
N GLU A 281 -7.63 -1.64 -11.85
CA GLU A 281 -7.96 -3.06 -12.00
C GLU A 281 -6.96 -3.98 -11.29
N ALA A 282 -6.03 -3.42 -10.52
CA ALA A 282 -4.91 -4.14 -9.93
C ALA A 282 -5.33 -5.38 -9.14
N ALA A 283 -6.35 -5.27 -8.28
CA ALA A 283 -6.82 -6.40 -7.49
C ALA A 283 -7.40 -7.53 -8.36
N ALA A 284 -8.15 -7.19 -9.42
CA ALA A 284 -8.70 -8.18 -10.34
C ALA A 284 -7.59 -8.85 -11.17
N ILE A 285 -6.61 -8.07 -11.64
CA ILE A 285 -5.43 -8.58 -12.36
C ILE A 285 -4.63 -9.51 -11.44
N GLY A 286 -4.39 -9.12 -10.19
CA GLY A 286 -3.67 -9.96 -9.23
C GLY A 286 -4.40 -11.27 -8.93
N GLY A 287 -5.73 -11.23 -8.81
CA GLY A 287 -6.55 -12.45 -8.70
C GLY A 287 -6.42 -13.37 -9.91
N ALA A 288 -6.42 -12.82 -11.13
CA ALA A 288 -6.21 -13.58 -12.37
C ALA A 288 -4.78 -14.18 -12.44
N GLN A 289 -3.77 -13.42 -12.01
CA GLN A 289 -2.39 -13.91 -11.95
C GLN A 289 -2.21 -15.03 -10.91
N LEU A 290 -2.88 -14.95 -9.75
CA LEU A 290 -2.87 -16.03 -8.77
C LEU A 290 -3.49 -17.32 -9.32
N ALA A 291 -4.60 -17.21 -10.07
CA ALA A 291 -5.20 -18.37 -10.74
C ALA A 291 -4.29 -18.94 -11.82
N ARG A 292 -3.66 -18.07 -12.65
CA ARG A 292 -2.66 -18.47 -13.64
C ARG A 292 -1.46 -19.17 -12.97
N TYR A 293 -1.01 -18.68 -11.84
CA TYR A 293 0.11 -19.25 -11.09
C TYR A 293 -0.20 -20.68 -10.59
N ALA A 294 -1.38 -20.89 -10.03
CA ALA A 294 -1.80 -22.23 -9.60
C ALA A 294 -1.85 -23.22 -10.75
N TRP A 295 -2.40 -22.81 -11.90
CA TRP A 295 -2.46 -23.61 -13.11
C TRP A 295 -1.07 -23.89 -13.69
N TRP A 296 -0.22 -22.87 -13.83
CA TRP A 296 1.13 -22.98 -14.37
C TRP A 296 2.00 -23.89 -13.50
N LYS A 297 1.97 -23.70 -12.20
CA LYS A 297 2.73 -24.50 -11.24
C LYS A 297 2.29 -25.97 -11.25
N GLY A 298 0.99 -26.23 -11.36
CA GLY A 298 0.45 -27.60 -11.49
C GLY A 298 0.98 -28.32 -12.73
N ARG A 299 1.12 -27.61 -13.87
CA ARG A 299 1.70 -28.17 -15.10
C ARG A 299 3.22 -28.39 -15.03
N ASN A 300 3.91 -27.64 -14.18
CA ASN A 300 5.35 -27.79 -13.94
C ASN A 300 5.67 -28.77 -12.78
N GLY A 301 4.79 -29.72 -12.50
CA GLY A 301 5.00 -30.71 -11.45
C GLY A 301 5.03 -30.14 -10.03
N GLY A 302 4.41 -29.00 -9.81
CA GLY A 302 4.39 -28.30 -8.54
C GLY A 302 5.60 -27.38 -8.29
N ASN A 303 6.50 -27.27 -9.25
CA ASN A 303 7.72 -26.47 -9.15
C ASN A 303 7.57 -25.10 -9.84
N GLY A 304 8.51 -24.19 -9.52
CA GLY A 304 8.61 -22.87 -10.11
C GLY A 304 8.03 -21.75 -9.22
N THR A 305 8.59 -20.56 -9.40
CA THR A 305 8.20 -19.36 -8.65
C THR A 305 7.22 -18.50 -9.44
N PHE A 306 6.60 -17.55 -8.75
CA PHE A 306 5.69 -16.60 -9.40
C PHE A 306 6.47 -15.70 -10.37
N GLU A 307 7.66 -15.26 -9.98
CA GLU A 307 8.56 -14.42 -10.77
C GLU A 307 8.96 -15.11 -12.09
N GLU A 308 9.26 -16.41 -12.04
CA GLU A 308 9.55 -17.20 -13.25
C GLU A 308 8.35 -17.21 -14.20
N MET A 309 7.13 -17.36 -13.69
CA MET A 309 5.92 -17.35 -14.50
C MET A 309 5.70 -16.00 -15.21
N VAL A 310 5.96 -14.89 -14.53
CA VAL A 310 5.68 -13.54 -15.07
C VAL A 310 6.88 -12.91 -15.76
N SER A 311 8.04 -13.55 -15.79
CA SER A 311 9.30 -13.00 -16.34
C SER A 311 9.21 -12.54 -17.80
N GLY A 312 8.28 -13.07 -18.57
CA GLY A 312 8.03 -12.70 -19.97
C GLY A 312 6.83 -11.77 -20.18
N ASP A 313 6.15 -11.38 -19.11
CA ASP A 313 4.96 -10.54 -19.21
C ASP A 313 5.36 -9.07 -19.50
N PRO A 314 4.51 -8.30 -20.21
CA PRO A 314 4.74 -6.87 -20.40
C PRO A 314 4.77 -6.13 -19.06
N GLU A 315 5.63 -5.09 -18.96
CA GLU A 315 5.67 -4.23 -17.80
C GLU A 315 4.31 -3.57 -17.54
N THR A 316 3.85 -3.68 -16.32
CA THR A 316 2.58 -3.12 -15.86
C THR A 316 2.72 -1.71 -15.28
N VAL A 317 3.97 -1.22 -15.18
CA VAL A 317 4.30 0.09 -14.61
C VAL A 317 5.20 0.89 -15.55
N ARG A 318 5.12 2.22 -15.48
CA ARG A 318 5.93 3.15 -16.28
C ARG A 318 6.68 4.11 -15.36
N LEU A 319 7.99 4.25 -15.57
CA LEU A 319 8.82 5.25 -14.88
C LEU A 319 8.32 6.67 -15.18
N VAL A 320 8.15 7.50 -14.14
CA VAL A 320 7.61 8.86 -14.25
C VAL A 320 8.43 9.91 -13.53
N ALA A 321 9.24 9.51 -12.53
CA ALA A 321 10.14 10.42 -11.81
C ALA A 321 11.34 9.67 -11.24
N GLU A 322 12.46 10.35 -11.15
CA GLU A 322 13.66 9.91 -10.46
C GLU A 322 13.98 10.86 -9.31
N PRO A 323 14.52 10.36 -8.19
CA PRO A 323 14.84 11.21 -7.05
C PRO A 323 16.00 12.16 -7.38
N ARG A 324 15.90 13.40 -6.88
CA ARG A 324 16.96 14.39 -6.90
C ARG A 324 17.78 14.26 -5.62
N PRO A 325 19.04 13.84 -5.68
CA PRO A 325 19.84 13.51 -4.48
C PRO A 325 19.94 14.66 -3.46
N GLU A 326 20.08 15.89 -3.94
CA GLU A 326 20.14 17.08 -3.09
C GLU A 326 18.83 17.34 -2.33
N VAL A 327 17.67 17.07 -2.97
CA VAL A 327 16.35 17.22 -2.34
C VAL A 327 16.08 16.07 -1.39
N PHE A 328 16.45 14.85 -1.77
CA PHE A 328 16.35 13.68 -0.90
C PHE A 328 17.10 13.88 0.42
N ASN A 329 18.33 14.44 0.38
CA ASN A 329 19.10 14.71 1.59
C ASN A 329 18.40 15.70 2.54
N VAL A 330 17.66 16.68 2.01
CA VAL A 330 16.84 17.55 2.86
C VAL A 330 15.79 16.73 3.59
N TYR A 331 15.06 15.84 2.89
CA TYR A 331 14.02 15.02 3.50
C TYR A 331 14.55 13.94 4.45
N GLU A 332 15.78 13.46 4.26
CA GLU A 332 16.44 12.63 5.27
C GLU A 332 16.66 13.40 6.57
N GLY A 333 17.09 14.66 6.49
CA GLY A 333 17.27 15.54 7.63
C GLY A 333 15.96 15.87 8.37
N LEU A 334 14.82 15.78 7.70
CA LEU A 334 13.51 16.10 8.29
C LEU A 334 12.84 14.93 9.03
N VAL A 335 13.38 13.71 8.97
CA VAL A 335 12.78 12.53 9.62
C VAL A 335 12.68 12.72 11.14
N GLU A 336 13.74 13.12 11.80
CA GLU A 336 13.72 13.30 13.26
C GLU A 336 12.92 14.54 13.71
N PRO A 337 13.03 15.72 13.07
CA PRO A 337 12.14 16.84 13.34
C PRO A 337 10.66 16.49 13.17
N TYR A 338 10.31 15.72 12.10
CA TYR A 338 8.95 15.25 11.90
C TYR A 338 8.46 14.37 13.06
N ARG A 339 9.28 13.41 13.50
CA ARG A 339 8.95 12.54 14.65
C ARG A 339 8.72 13.32 15.93
N ALA A 340 9.56 14.34 16.17
CA ALA A 340 9.42 15.21 17.33
C ALA A 340 8.08 15.97 17.32
N CYS A 341 7.73 16.60 16.19
CA CYS A 341 6.44 17.28 16.02
C CYS A 341 5.25 16.33 16.22
N GLU A 342 5.29 15.16 15.57
CA GLU A 342 4.21 14.17 15.72
C GLU A 342 4.06 13.67 17.15
N GLY A 343 5.17 13.53 17.89
CA GLY A 343 5.17 13.21 19.32
C GLY A 343 4.45 14.25 20.16
N LEU A 344 4.69 15.53 19.89
CA LEU A 344 3.99 16.64 20.56
C LEU A 344 2.48 16.64 20.23
N ILE A 345 2.11 16.42 18.97
CA ILE A 345 0.71 16.33 18.54
C ILE A 345 -0.02 15.19 19.27
N ARG A 346 0.62 14.01 19.36
CA ARG A 346 0.05 12.88 20.09
C ARG A 346 -0.13 13.14 21.58
N ALA A 347 0.84 13.80 22.20
CA ALA A 347 0.74 14.20 23.60
C ALA A 347 -0.44 15.16 23.85
N HIS A 348 -0.63 16.15 22.96
CA HIS A 348 -1.78 17.06 23.00
C HIS A 348 -3.12 16.31 22.90
N ALA A 349 -3.25 15.40 21.96
CA ALA A 349 -4.48 14.62 21.78
C ALA A 349 -4.81 13.72 22.97
N SER A 350 -3.79 13.26 23.71
CA SER A 350 -3.97 12.39 24.87
C SER A 350 -4.40 13.15 26.14
N HIS A 351 -4.24 14.47 26.21
CA HIS A 351 -4.60 15.31 27.36
C HIS A 351 -5.94 16.02 27.19
N GLY A 352 -6.60 15.87 26.03
CA GLY A 352 -7.89 16.50 25.70
C GLY A 352 -9.09 15.55 25.82
N VAL A 353 -8.92 14.37 26.45
CA VAL A 353 -10.00 13.39 26.72
C VAL A 353 -10.34 13.39 28.19
#